data_9064e1fce987e301ca79b5e9226bece2
#
_entry.id   9064e1fce987e301ca79b5e9226bece2
#
_cell.length_a   1.000
_cell.length_b   1.000
_cell.length_c   1.000
_cell.angle_alpha   90.00
_cell.angle_beta   90.00
_cell.angle_gamma   90.00
#
_symmetry.space_group_name_H-M   'P 1'
#
loop_
_entity.id
_entity.type
_entity.pdbx_description
1 polymer ?
#
loop_
_entity_poly.entity_id
_entity_poly.type
_entity_poly.pdbx_seq_one_letter_code
_entity_poly.pdbx_strand_id
1 'polypeptide(L)'
;TRAWWNWRANSVTAAAIHHTRDALDSAGFRQVKIVASSGFDPAKCKVMAEAEAPVDMIGTGSFLPQRWTETYATADIIEYDGKSMVKVGREFLFRK
;
A
#
# COMPACT_ATOMS: atom_id res chain seq x y z
N THR A 1 -12.67 5.29 10.59
CA THR A 1 -12.37 4.18 11.50
C THR A 1 -12.45 2.81 10.84
N ARG A 2 -13.37 2.61 9.92
CA ARG A 2 -13.43 1.37 9.14
C ARG A 2 -12.47 1.38 7.95
N ALA A 3 -11.95 2.52 7.59
CA ALA A 3 -11.13 2.68 6.40
C ALA A 3 -9.81 1.90 6.47
N TRP A 4 -9.31 1.66 7.64
CA TRP A 4 -8.02 1.03 7.80
C TRP A 4 -8.03 -0.49 7.54
N TRP A 5 -9.14 -1.15 7.64
CA TRP A 5 -9.24 -2.56 7.30
C TRP A 5 -9.95 -2.82 5.96
N ASN A 6 -10.35 -1.79 5.28
CA ASN A 6 -10.89 -1.95 3.95
C ASN A 6 -9.76 -2.09 2.92
N TRP A 7 -8.92 -3.03 3.18
CA TRP A 7 -7.75 -3.32 2.36
C TRP A 7 -8.09 -4.04 1.04
N ARG A 8 -9.35 -4.39 0.84
CA ARG A 8 -9.83 -4.82 -0.47
C ARG A 8 -9.63 -3.76 -1.56
N ALA A 9 -9.46 -2.54 -1.16
CA ALA A 9 -9.17 -1.44 -2.07
C ALA A 9 -7.68 -1.33 -2.41
N ASN A 10 -6.84 -2.23 -1.92
CA ASN A 10 -5.37 -2.20 -2.11
C ASN A 10 -4.76 -0.83 -1.79
N SER A 11 -5.31 -0.12 -0.83
CA SER A 11 -4.81 1.21 -0.53
C SER A 11 -4.42 1.33 0.93
N VAL A 12 -3.26 1.91 1.15
CA VAL A 12 -2.85 2.37 2.46
C VAL A 12 -3.69 3.61 2.79
N THR A 13 -4.39 3.57 3.91
CA THR A 13 -5.24 4.68 4.35
C THR A 13 -4.56 5.48 5.45
N ALA A 14 -4.95 6.74 5.60
CA ALA A 14 -4.46 7.57 6.71
C ALA A 14 -4.81 6.94 8.07
N ALA A 15 -6.00 6.37 8.19
CA ALA A 15 -6.42 5.68 9.40
C ALA A 15 -5.51 4.50 9.75
N ALA A 16 -5.10 3.72 8.76
CA ALA A 16 -4.17 2.61 8.96
C ALA A 16 -2.80 3.09 9.43
N ILE A 17 -2.32 4.21 8.91
CA ILE A 17 -1.05 4.80 9.33
C ILE A 17 -1.13 5.30 10.78
N HIS A 18 -2.21 5.98 11.14
CA HIS A 18 -2.44 6.40 12.52
C HIS A 18 -2.49 5.19 13.46
N HIS A 19 -3.21 4.15 13.07
CA HIS A 19 -3.27 2.91 13.86
C HIS A 19 -1.89 2.28 14.05
N THR A 20 -1.10 2.21 13.00
CA THR A 20 0.26 1.66 13.06
C THR A 20 1.14 2.51 13.98
N ARG A 21 1.04 3.84 13.91
CA ARG A 21 1.80 4.72 14.79
C ARG A 21 1.42 4.50 16.25
N ASP A 22 0.13 4.42 16.53
CA ASP A 22 -0.36 4.19 17.88
C ASP A 22 0.11 2.84 18.43
N ALA A 23 0.08 1.81 17.61
CA ALA A 23 0.55 0.47 18.00
C ALA A 23 2.05 0.47 18.31
N LEU A 24 2.85 1.12 17.47
CA LEU A 24 4.28 1.24 17.69
C LEU A 24 4.59 2.03 18.96
N ASP A 25 3.92 3.14 19.16
CA ASP A 25 4.13 3.99 20.33
C ASP A 25 3.73 3.25 21.63
N SER A 26 2.62 2.54 21.60
CA SER A 26 2.15 1.75 22.74
C SER A 26 3.10 0.60 23.08
N ALA A 27 3.78 0.06 22.09
CA ALA A 27 4.76 -1.00 22.29
C ALA A 27 6.16 -0.46 22.68
N GLY A 28 6.33 0.84 22.78
CA GLY A 28 7.61 1.45 23.15
C GLY A 28 8.53 1.76 21.98
N PHE A 29 8.03 1.72 20.74
CA PHE A 29 8.83 1.93 19.53
C PHE A 29 8.56 3.30 18.90
N ARG A 30 8.59 4.35 19.71
CA ARG A 30 8.32 5.73 19.25
C ARG A 30 9.32 6.23 18.22
N GLN A 31 10.55 5.73 18.27
CA GLN A 31 11.62 6.13 17.36
C GLN A 31 11.53 5.45 15.98
N VAL A 32 10.69 4.43 15.84
CA VAL A 32 10.56 3.72 14.58
C VAL A 32 9.79 4.58 13.59
N LYS A 33 10.36 4.77 12.43
CA LYS A 33 9.75 5.54 11.34
C LYS A 33 8.81 4.68 10.52
N ILE A 34 7.83 5.32 9.91
CA ILE A 34 6.85 4.66 9.06
C ILE A 34 7.12 5.03 7.61
N VAL A 35 7.33 4.02 6.78
CA VAL A 35 7.38 4.15 5.33
C VAL A 35 6.09 3.58 4.77
N ALA A 36 5.36 4.37 4.03
CA ALA A 36 4.15 3.94 3.36
C ALA A 36 4.38 3.86 1.85
N SER A 37 3.91 2.79 1.25
CA SER A 37 4.00 2.59 -0.18
C SER A 37 2.71 1.96 -0.71
N SER A 38 2.59 1.84 -2.00
CA SER A 38 1.44 1.29 -2.71
C SER A 38 0.48 2.37 -3.22
N GLY A 39 0.65 2.71 -4.46
CA GLY A 39 -0.26 3.60 -5.18
C GLY A 39 -0.26 5.04 -4.71
N PHE A 40 0.87 5.54 -4.24
CA PHE A 40 0.97 6.94 -3.82
C PHE A 40 1.17 7.85 -5.02
N ASP A 41 0.09 8.48 -5.43
CA ASP A 41 0.08 9.56 -6.40
C ASP A 41 -0.06 10.93 -5.70
N PRO A 42 -0.01 12.04 -6.41
CA PRO A 42 -0.16 13.36 -5.79
C PRO A 42 -1.47 13.53 -5.02
N ALA A 43 -2.57 12.97 -5.51
CA ALA A 43 -3.87 13.07 -4.84
C ALA A 43 -3.85 12.33 -3.49
N LYS A 44 -3.26 11.15 -3.45
CA LYS A 44 -3.13 10.38 -2.22
C LYS A 44 -2.21 11.05 -1.22
N CYS A 45 -1.11 11.64 -1.68
CA CYS A 45 -0.21 12.41 -0.83
C CYS A 45 -0.93 13.61 -0.21
N LYS A 46 -1.78 14.28 -0.97
CA LYS A 46 -2.57 15.38 -0.47
C LYS A 46 -3.54 14.93 0.63
N VAL A 47 -4.22 13.82 0.42
CA VAL A 47 -5.12 13.23 1.42
C VAL A 47 -4.37 12.90 2.71
N MET A 48 -3.18 12.32 2.60
CA MET A 48 -2.33 12.01 3.76
C MET A 48 -1.93 13.26 4.51
N ALA A 49 -1.56 14.32 3.80
CA ALA A 49 -1.20 15.58 4.42
C ALA A 49 -2.39 16.25 5.13
N GLU A 50 -3.54 16.26 4.51
CA GLU A 50 -4.77 16.81 5.09
C GLU A 50 -5.22 16.04 6.34
N ALA A 51 -5.01 14.74 6.36
CA ALA A 51 -5.33 13.88 7.49
C ALA A 51 -4.22 13.84 8.55
N GLU A 52 -3.15 14.58 8.33
CA GLU A 52 -1.98 14.60 9.22
C GLU A 52 -1.46 13.19 9.53
N ALA A 53 -1.43 12.34 8.52
CA ALA A 53 -0.98 10.96 8.67
C ALA A 53 0.50 10.93 9.09
N PRO A 54 0.84 10.22 10.17
CA PRO A 54 2.20 10.21 10.71
C PRO A 54 3.14 9.31 9.91
N VAL A 55 3.27 9.60 8.63
CA VAL A 55 4.17 8.91 7.71
C VAL A 55 5.45 9.72 7.57
N ASP A 56 6.58 9.04 7.63
CA ASP A 56 7.90 9.68 7.53
C ASP A 56 8.43 9.69 6.10
N MET A 57 8.13 8.64 5.36
CA MET A 57 8.59 8.47 3.98
C MET A 57 7.52 7.79 3.14
N ILE A 58 7.51 8.11 1.87
CA ILE A 58 6.63 7.49 0.90
C ILE A 58 7.45 6.80 -0.16
N GLY A 59 7.14 5.52 -0.41
CA GLY A 59 7.67 4.77 -1.53
C GLY A 59 6.67 4.82 -2.68
N THR A 60 7.10 5.27 -3.82
CA THR A 60 6.27 5.30 -5.01
C THR A 60 7.04 4.79 -6.22
N GLY A 61 6.69 3.60 -6.67
CA GLY A 61 7.29 2.99 -7.85
C GLY A 61 6.31 2.82 -8.99
N SER A 62 5.03 2.74 -8.65
CA SER A 62 3.96 2.57 -9.65
C SER A 62 3.43 3.89 -10.19
N PHE A 63 3.68 5.00 -9.52
CA PHE A 63 3.36 6.31 -10.03
C PHE A 63 4.60 6.94 -10.66
N LEU A 64 4.49 7.22 -11.92
CA LEU A 64 5.48 7.95 -12.70
C LEU A 64 4.87 9.27 -13.15
N PRO A 65 5.66 10.21 -13.65
CA PRO A 65 5.13 11.48 -14.14
C PRO A 65 3.93 11.29 -15.06
N GLN A 66 2.98 12.20 -15.02
CA GLN A 66 1.72 12.10 -15.74
C GLN A 66 1.86 11.75 -17.23
N ARG A 67 3.00 12.04 -17.81
CA ARG A 67 3.27 11.72 -19.21
C ARG A 67 3.62 10.26 -19.46
N TRP A 68 3.79 9.48 -18.41
CA TRP A 68 4.12 8.06 -18.49
C TRP A 68 2.92 7.24 -18.04
N THR A 69 1.78 7.56 -18.59
CA THR A 69 0.51 6.97 -18.17
C THR A 69 0.28 5.58 -18.73
N GLU A 70 1.06 5.18 -19.70
CA GLU A 70 0.64 4.02 -20.49
C GLU A 70 1.26 2.72 -20.05
N THR A 71 2.35 2.75 -19.32
CA THR A 71 3.08 1.50 -19.23
C THR A 71 3.87 1.34 -17.95
N TYR A 72 3.26 0.76 -16.98
CA TYR A 72 4.03 -0.08 -16.09
C TYR A 72 3.45 -1.49 -16.13
N ALA A 73 4.29 -2.48 -15.92
CA ALA A 73 3.87 -3.86 -15.86
C ALA A 73 4.13 -4.39 -14.46
N THR A 74 3.19 -5.17 -13.97
CA THR A 74 3.40 -5.99 -12.78
C THR A 74 3.41 -7.45 -13.20
N ALA A 75 4.15 -8.25 -12.48
CA ALA A 75 4.24 -9.67 -12.74
C ALA A 75 3.93 -10.45 -11.46
N ASP A 76 3.08 -11.43 -11.60
CA ASP A 76 2.75 -12.36 -10.52
C ASP A 76 2.90 -13.79 -11.04
N ILE A 77 3.40 -14.66 -10.19
CA ILE A 77 3.46 -16.09 -10.51
C ILE A 77 2.08 -16.68 -10.28
N ILE A 78 1.55 -17.37 -11.27
CA ILE A 78 0.28 -18.08 -11.16
C ILE A 78 0.44 -19.60 -11.33
N GLU A 79 1.58 -20.01 -11.83
CA GLU A 79 1.91 -21.43 -12.00
C GLU A 79 3.40 -21.63 -11.83
N TYR A 80 3.78 -22.68 -11.14
CA TYR A 80 5.17 -23.06 -10.95
C TYR A 80 5.28 -24.58 -11.07
N ASP A 81 6.17 -25.04 -11.94
CA ASP A 81 6.43 -26.46 -12.16
C ASP A 81 5.13 -27.27 -12.44
N GLY A 82 4.27 -26.72 -13.30
CA GLY A 82 3.01 -27.36 -13.68
C GLY A 82 1.91 -27.32 -12.62
N LYS A 83 2.16 -26.64 -11.50
CA LYS A 83 1.19 -26.52 -10.41
C LYS A 83 0.69 -25.09 -10.29
N SER A 84 -0.61 -24.93 -10.11
CA SER A 84 -1.21 -23.66 -9.80
C SER A 84 -0.66 -23.16 -8.48
N MET A 85 -0.03 -21.99 -8.50
CA MET A 85 0.62 -21.44 -7.32
C MET A 85 0.55 -19.92 -7.41
N VAL A 86 -0.02 -19.32 -6.41
CA VAL A 86 -0.17 -17.87 -6.36
C VAL A 86 0.13 -17.38 -4.96
N LYS A 87 0.65 -16.18 -4.89
CA LYS A 87 0.90 -15.51 -3.63
C LYS A 87 -0.42 -15.35 -2.85
N VAL A 88 -0.38 -15.61 -1.56
CA VAL A 88 -1.54 -15.41 -0.69
C VAL A 88 -2.06 -13.98 -0.83
N GLY A 89 -3.36 -13.83 -1.07
CA GLY A 89 -3.98 -12.55 -1.34
C GLY A 89 -4.08 -12.21 -2.82
N ARG A 90 -3.48 -13.01 -3.69
CA ARG A 90 -3.51 -12.81 -5.15
C ARG A 90 -4.35 -13.87 -5.88
N GLU A 91 -5.18 -14.60 -5.17
CA GLU A 91 -5.99 -15.70 -5.71
C GLU A 91 -6.95 -15.23 -6.81
N PHE A 92 -7.30 -13.95 -6.81
CA PHE A 92 -8.14 -13.37 -7.85
C PHE A 92 -7.54 -13.49 -9.25
N LEU A 93 -6.22 -13.69 -9.36
CA LEU A 93 -5.55 -13.86 -10.65
C LEU A 93 -5.95 -15.15 -11.37
N PHE A 94 -6.52 -16.12 -10.66
CA PHE A 94 -7.06 -17.33 -11.28
C PHE A 94 -8.44 -17.12 -11.91
N ARG A 95 -9.08 -16.00 -11.65
CA ARG A 95 -10.38 -15.68 -12.24
C ARG A 95 -10.21 -15.22 -13.67
N LYS A 96 -10.93 -15.87 -14.54
CA LYS A 96 -11.00 -15.49 -15.94
C LYS A 96 -12.24 -14.66 -16.18
#